data_1e9d20696fa240f1ae9b9799e0a5c8f3
#
_entry.id   1e9d20696fa240f1ae9b9799e0a5c8f3
#
_cell.length_a   1.000
_cell.length_b   1.000
_cell.length_c   1.000
_cell.angle_alpha   90.00
_cell.angle_beta   90.00
_cell.angle_gamma   90.00
#
_symmetry.space_group_name_H-M   'P 1'
#
loop_
_entity.id
_entity.type
_entity.pdbx_description
1 polymer ?
#
loop_
_entity_poly.entity_id
_entity_poly.type
_entity_poly.pdbx_seq_one_letter_code
_entity_poly.pdbx_strand_id
1 'polypeptide(L)'
;MALLEIKNLNFTYPEAAQPALSDINLEIQPGEFVLICGASGCGKSTLLRQCKPALSQHGEKSGAIYFNGKAIEELSFREQSEKIGFVMQDPEMQIVTDKVRHELAFGLESLGTNNRKMRVRIAEMASFFGIRDWFDSPVSALSGGQKQLLCLAAVTVMQPQLLLLDEPTSQLDPIAAGEFFNTLKRINSELGTTVIITEHRLENLFPMVDRVVFMRSGSIVSNCSPADAAEKLRGDDEFFSVLPSSVRIFAKTRQNGQNLRGAPLEVRSARDYLLNNFSLDSCRHKASENQIRASAKAESSKNKKNTETVISVREAWFRYEKDSKDILCGMNFDVHAGELTCIVGGNGAGKTTALLTAAGVFAPYRGKVKYRGKTISTFRKDKGSAGKIGVLVQNPLCCFVMDSVAEELEATAKAYKLPRSVIEEVIDIMQLQSVLGSNPYDISGGELQRAAIAKLLLPEPEVIFLDEATKGMDAFFKAEFGALLRRLAARGTAIVLVSHDIEFCAEFADRCAMFFNGTVIAEGTPQDVFLGNSFYTTSACRISRGIIPDALTPEQVIDYANRCERKKNDD
;
A
#
# COMPACT_ATOMS: atom_id res chain seq x y z
N MET A 1 -3.01 -34.70 7.13
CA MET A 1 -3.13 -34.10 8.47
C MET A 1 -2.73 -32.65 8.32
N ALA A 2 -3.58 -31.74 8.74
CA ALA A 2 -3.32 -30.31 8.62
C ALA A 2 -2.07 -29.92 9.41
N LEU A 3 -1.30 -28.94 8.90
CA LEU A 3 -0.18 -28.35 9.63
C LEU A 3 -0.68 -27.44 10.74
N LEU A 4 -1.67 -26.59 10.42
CA LEU A 4 -2.32 -25.67 11.35
C LEU A 4 -3.82 -25.88 11.28
N GLU A 5 -4.48 -26.06 12.42
CA GLU A 5 -5.93 -26.21 12.53
C GLU A 5 -6.46 -25.27 13.61
N ILE A 6 -7.40 -24.41 13.25
CA ILE A 6 -8.05 -23.44 14.13
C ILE A 6 -9.51 -23.83 14.27
N LYS A 7 -9.99 -24.00 15.52
CA LYS A 7 -11.35 -24.44 15.83
C LYS A 7 -12.06 -23.45 16.74
N ASN A 8 -13.16 -22.86 16.26
CA ASN A 8 -14.06 -21.97 16.99
C ASN A 8 -13.29 -20.88 17.78
N LEU A 9 -12.23 -20.32 17.17
CA LEU A 9 -11.39 -19.34 17.82
C LEU A 9 -12.13 -18.01 17.94
N ASN A 10 -12.26 -17.53 19.17
CA ASN A 10 -12.73 -16.20 19.51
C ASN A 10 -11.65 -15.48 20.31
N PHE A 11 -11.53 -14.18 20.11
CA PHE A 11 -10.60 -13.36 20.87
C PHE A 11 -11.13 -11.93 21.03
N THR A 12 -11.08 -11.43 22.27
CA THR A 12 -11.50 -10.06 22.62
C THR A 12 -10.37 -9.38 23.37
N TYR A 13 -9.97 -8.18 22.93
CA TYR A 13 -9.01 -7.36 23.66
C TYR A 13 -9.60 -6.86 24.98
N PRO A 14 -8.76 -6.57 25.99
CA PRO A 14 -9.22 -5.93 27.21
C PRO A 14 -9.96 -4.61 26.88
N GLU A 15 -11.06 -4.36 27.56
CA GLU A 15 -11.88 -3.14 27.41
C GLU A 15 -12.54 -2.95 26.01
N ALA A 16 -12.33 -3.86 25.07
CA ALA A 16 -13.00 -3.79 23.77
C ALA A 16 -14.46 -4.22 23.88
N ALA A 17 -15.37 -3.44 23.30
CA ALA A 17 -16.81 -3.74 23.28
C ALA A 17 -17.18 -4.88 22.32
N GLN A 18 -16.33 -5.20 21.36
CA GLN A 18 -16.57 -6.23 20.35
C GLN A 18 -15.36 -7.16 20.23
N PRO A 19 -15.58 -8.45 19.92
CA PRO A 19 -14.50 -9.39 19.68
C PRO A 19 -13.71 -9.03 18.42
N ALA A 20 -12.40 -9.15 18.50
CA ALA A 20 -11.51 -8.98 17.34
C ALA A 20 -11.50 -10.20 16.43
N LEU A 21 -11.81 -11.40 16.98
CA LEU A 21 -12.01 -12.65 16.24
C LEU A 21 -13.28 -13.32 16.74
N SER A 22 -14.11 -13.81 15.82
CA SER A 22 -15.38 -14.46 16.10
C SER A 22 -15.53 -15.73 15.29
N ASP A 23 -15.60 -16.87 15.96
CA ASP A 23 -15.85 -18.21 15.41
C ASP A 23 -14.95 -18.53 14.20
N ILE A 24 -13.64 -18.28 14.33
CA ILE A 24 -12.68 -18.58 13.28
C ILE A 24 -12.47 -20.10 13.22
N ASN A 25 -12.76 -20.65 12.05
CA ASN A 25 -12.52 -22.04 11.70
C ASN A 25 -11.66 -22.08 10.42
N LEU A 26 -10.42 -22.58 10.53
CA LEU A 26 -9.46 -22.57 9.41
C LEU A 26 -8.52 -23.77 9.52
N GLU A 27 -8.33 -24.46 8.41
CA GLU A 27 -7.42 -25.60 8.28
C GLU A 27 -6.39 -25.29 7.18
N ILE A 28 -5.09 -25.42 7.48
CA ILE A 28 -3.98 -25.14 6.56
C ILE A 28 -3.18 -26.43 6.36
N GLN A 29 -2.96 -26.79 5.09
CA GLN A 29 -2.21 -27.97 4.72
C GLN A 29 -0.69 -27.68 4.67
N PRO A 30 0.18 -28.68 4.88
CA PRO A 30 1.62 -28.53 4.70
C PRO A 30 1.98 -28.05 3.28
N GLY A 31 2.86 -27.04 3.18
CA GLY A 31 3.30 -26.47 1.92
C GLY A 31 2.32 -25.52 1.25
N GLU A 32 1.15 -25.29 1.85
CA GLU A 32 0.14 -24.39 1.30
C GLU A 32 0.56 -22.91 1.42
N PHE A 33 0.26 -22.10 0.41
CA PHE A 33 0.46 -20.65 0.42
C PHE A 33 -0.90 -19.96 0.51
N VAL A 34 -1.21 -19.41 1.68
CA VAL A 34 -2.52 -18.82 1.99
C VAL A 34 -2.40 -17.31 2.17
N LEU A 35 -3.29 -16.58 1.50
CA LEU A 35 -3.46 -15.14 1.63
C LEU A 35 -4.69 -14.84 2.49
N ILE A 36 -4.56 -13.97 3.47
CA ILE A 36 -5.67 -13.44 4.27
C ILE A 36 -5.91 -11.98 3.88
N CYS A 37 -7.13 -11.68 3.42
CA CYS A 37 -7.55 -10.36 2.97
C CYS A 37 -8.71 -9.83 3.80
N GLY A 38 -8.85 -8.50 3.87
CA GLY A 38 -9.97 -7.81 4.53
C GLY A 38 -9.62 -6.38 4.86
N ALA A 39 -10.61 -5.60 5.28
CA ALA A 39 -10.43 -4.21 5.69
C ALA A 39 -9.44 -4.07 6.86
N SER A 40 -8.91 -2.87 7.06
CA SER A 40 -8.09 -2.56 8.25
C SER A 40 -8.94 -2.75 9.51
N GLY A 41 -8.34 -3.32 10.56
CA GLY A 41 -9.05 -3.60 11.81
C GLY A 41 -9.97 -4.83 11.80
N CYS A 42 -10.11 -5.59 10.69
CA CYS A 42 -10.98 -6.78 10.65
C CYS A 42 -10.40 -8.03 11.35
N GLY A 43 -9.26 -7.94 12.03
CA GLY A 43 -8.69 -9.03 12.84
C GLY A 43 -7.56 -9.84 12.18
N LYS A 44 -7.05 -9.48 10.99
CA LYS A 44 -5.98 -10.22 10.28
C LYS A 44 -4.71 -10.42 11.12
N SER A 45 -4.14 -9.31 11.59
CA SER A 45 -2.91 -9.32 12.41
C SER A 45 -3.14 -10.03 13.74
N THR A 46 -4.33 -9.87 14.33
CA THR A 46 -4.73 -10.60 15.54
C THR A 46 -4.74 -12.10 15.29
N LEU A 47 -5.33 -12.56 14.19
CA LEU A 47 -5.35 -13.98 13.82
C LEU A 47 -3.93 -14.54 13.66
N LEU A 48 -3.05 -13.85 12.93
CA LEU A 48 -1.65 -14.28 12.76
C LEU A 48 -0.93 -14.38 14.11
N ARG A 49 -1.10 -13.40 15.00
CA ARG A 49 -0.45 -13.40 16.32
C ARG A 49 -0.97 -14.52 17.22
N GLN A 50 -2.26 -14.88 17.14
CA GLN A 50 -2.81 -16.03 17.86
C GLN A 50 -2.19 -17.37 17.40
N CYS A 51 -1.70 -17.45 16.15
CA CYS A 51 -0.98 -18.61 15.63
C CYS A 51 0.48 -18.71 16.12
N LYS A 52 0.98 -17.75 16.90
CA LYS A 52 2.28 -17.80 17.58
C LYS A 52 2.14 -17.30 19.02
N PRO A 53 1.95 -18.20 20.01
CA PRO A 53 1.65 -17.82 21.40
C PRO A 53 2.64 -16.81 22.00
N ALA A 54 3.93 -16.86 21.62
CA ALA A 54 4.93 -15.89 22.05
C ALA A 54 4.62 -14.44 21.64
N LEU A 55 3.76 -14.22 20.62
CA LEU A 55 3.32 -12.92 20.14
C LEU A 55 1.84 -12.67 20.40
N SER A 56 1.14 -13.63 21.03
CA SER A 56 -0.27 -13.48 21.39
C SER A 56 -0.45 -12.32 22.36
N GLN A 57 -1.42 -11.48 22.06
CA GLN A 57 -1.73 -10.32 22.89
C GLN A 57 -2.62 -10.74 24.08
N HIS A 58 -2.65 -9.89 25.09
CA HIS A 58 -3.50 -10.12 26.27
C HIS A 58 -4.96 -9.92 25.91
N GLY A 59 -5.84 -10.78 26.41
CA GLY A 59 -7.28 -10.72 26.12
C GLY A 59 -8.00 -12.03 26.47
N GLU A 60 -9.30 -12.03 26.28
CA GLU A 60 -10.15 -13.22 26.47
C GLU A 60 -10.12 -14.07 25.20
N LYS A 61 -9.68 -15.33 25.35
CA LYS A 61 -9.57 -16.29 24.24
C LYS A 61 -10.44 -17.51 24.52
N SER A 62 -11.19 -17.97 23.52
CA SER A 62 -11.84 -19.28 23.52
C SER A 62 -11.64 -20.00 22.19
N GLY A 63 -11.89 -21.31 22.14
CA GLY A 63 -11.53 -22.17 21.03
C GLY A 63 -10.12 -22.74 21.14
N ALA A 64 -9.61 -23.36 20.09
CA ALA A 64 -8.31 -24.04 20.10
C ALA A 64 -7.57 -23.90 18.78
N ILE A 65 -6.23 -23.86 18.87
CA ILE A 65 -5.32 -23.87 17.71
C ILE A 65 -4.41 -25.09 17.86
N TYR A 66 -4.31 -25.88 16.81
CA TYR A 66 -3.44 -27.06 16.77
C TYR A 66 -2.36 -26.88 15.71
N PHE A 67 -1.13 -27.19 16.06
CA PHE A 67 0.01 -27.23 15.15
C PHE A 67 0.56 -28.65 15.08
N ASN A 68 0.55 -29.27 13.90
CA ASN A 68 0.86 -30.69 13.72
C ASN A 68 0.06 -31.62 14.67
N GLY A 69 -1.21 -31.29 14.93
CA GLY A 69 -2.11 -32.04 15.81
C GLY A 69 -1.87 -31.85 17.31
N LYS A 70 -0.89 -31.04 17.72
CA LYS A 70 -0.62 -30.67 19.12
C LYS A 70 -1.20 -29.28 19.40
N ALA A 71 -1.81 -29.09 20.58
CA ALA A 71 -2.29 -27.77 20.96
C ALA A 71 -1.13 -26.74 20.95
N ILE A 72 -1.35 -25.56 20.35
CA ILE A 72 -0.27 -24.61 20.11
C ILE A 72 0.32 -24.05 21.41
N GLU A 73 -0.49 -23.99 22.45
CA GLU A 73 -0.11 -23.57 23.81
C GLU A 73 0.82 -24.59 24.51
N GLU A 74 0.78 -25.85 24.07
CA GLU A 74 1.67 -26.91 24.61
C GLU A 74 3.04 -26.95 23.93
N LEU A 75 3.24 -26.16 22.87
CA LEU A 75 4.55 -26.03 22.24
C LEU A 75 5.50 -25.27 23.18
N SER A 76 6.67 -25.82 23.44
CA SER A 76 7.72 -25.09 24.14
C SER A 76 8.11 -23.83 23.36
N PHE A 77 8.62 -22.80 24.07
CA PHE A 77 9.11 -21.57 23.45
C PHE A 77 10.14 -21.85 22.34
N ARG A 78 11.02 -22.85 22.56
CA ARG A 78 11.99 -23.29 21.57
C ARG A 78 11.30 -23.85 20.30
N GLU A 79 10.31 -24.74 20.47
CA GLU A 79 9.56 -25.32 19.33
C GLU A 79 8.82 -24.24 18.53
N GLN A 80 8.19 -23.27 19.23
CA GLN A 80 7.54 -22.13 18.56
C GLN A 80 8.54 -21.30 17.76
N SER A 81 9.73 -21.01 18.32
CA SER A 81 10.76 -20.21 17.67
C SER A 81 11.38 -20.92 16.47
N GLU A 82 11.58 -22.25 16.55
CA GLU A 82 12.17 -23.05 15.48
C GLU A 82 11.17 -23.35 14.35
N LYS A 83 9.91 -23.67 14.69
CA LYS A 83 8.93 -24.22 13.72
C LYS A 83 8.01 -23.16 13.13
N ILE A 84 7.77 -22.04 13.84
CA ILE A 84 6.85 -20.99 13.41
C ILE A 84 7.61 -19.66 13.29
N GLY A 85 7.91 -19.28 12.06
CA GLY A 85 8.51 -17.99 11.73
C GLY A 85 7.45 -16.89 11.69
N PHE A 86 7.82 -15.67 12.08
CA PHE A 86 6.96 -14.49 11.98
C PHE A 86 7.74 -13.31 11.40
N VAL A 87 7.18 -12.65 10.39
CA VAL A 87 7.72 -11.42 9.80
C VAL A 87 6.73 -10.29 10.05
N MET A 88 7.20 -9.26 10.74
CA MET A 88 6.39 -8.10 11.15
C MET A 88 6.24 -7.12 9.99
N GLN A 89 5.22 -6.27 10.09
CA GLN A 89 4.95 -5.18 9.15
C GLN A 89 6.08 -4.15 9.12
N ASP A 90 6.63 -3.81 10.30
CA ASP A 90 7.73 -2.87 10.43
C ASP A 90 9.05 -3.61 10.73
N PRO A 91 10.03 -3.59 9.79
CA PRO A 91 11.31 -4.23 10.00
C PRO A 91 12.14 -3.60 11.13
N GLU A 92 11.96 -2.31 11.43
CA GLU A 92 12.67 -1.62 12.52
C GLU A 92 12.27 -2.18 13.89
N MET A 93 11.05 -2.68 14.03
CA MET A 93 10.56 -3.32 15.26
C MET A 93 11.03 -4.77 15.41
N GLN A 94 11.55 -5.38 14.34
CA GLN A 94 11.98 -6.79 14.32
C GLN A 94 13.48 -6.96 14.38
N ILE A 95 14.26 -6.08 13.73
CA ILE A 95 15.71 -6.15 13.68
C ILE A 95 16.31 -5.77 15.04
N VAL A 96 17.16 -6.63 15.57
CA VAL A 96 17.74 -6.49 16.92
C VAL A 96 19.20 -6.10 16.89
N THR A 97 19.93 -6.48 15.83
CA THR A 97 21.39 -6.32 15.77
C THR A 97 21.83 -5.14 14.88
N ASP A 98 23.09 -4.73 15.02
CA ASP A 98 23.68 -3.60 14.31
C ASP A 98 24.19 -3.95 12.91
N LYS A 99 24.43 -5.25 12.61
CA LYS A 99 25.00 -5.74 11.36
C LYS A 99 24.18 -6.86 10.75
N VAL A 100 24.12 -6.89 9.43
CA VAL A 100 23.40 -7.90 8.64
C VAL A 100 23.80 -9.33 9.02
N ARG A 101 25.10 -9.62 9.08
CA ARG A 101 25.59 -10.97 9.44
C ARG A 101 25.19 -11.41 10.85
N HIS A 102 25.11 -10.46 11.80
CA HIS A 102 24.70 -10.74 13.17
C HIS A 102 23.19 -11.03 13.22
N GLU A 103 22.39 -10.28 12.46
CA GLU A 103 20.96 -10.51 12.38
C GLU A 103 20.63 -11.91 11.82
N LEU A 104 21.33 -12.34 10.76
CA LEU A 104 21.20 -13.69 10.22
C LEU A 104 21.64 -14.79 11.21
N ALA A 105 22.60 -14.50 12.08
CA ALA A 105 23.09 -15.45 13.08
C ALA A 105 22.19 -15.52 14.32
N PHE A 106 21.54 -14.42 14.69
CA PHE A 106 20.88 -14.21 15.99
C PHE A 106 19.91 -15.33 16.37
N GLY A 107 19.00 -15.72 15.45
CA GLY A 107 18.03 -16.78 15.70
C GLY A 107 18.69 -18.15 15.88
N LEU A 108 19.74 -18.47 15.11
CA LEU A 108 20.47 -19.73 15.20
C LEU A 108 21.31 -19.81 16.48
N GLU A 109 21.90 -18.69 16.92
CA GLU A 109 22.64 -18.61 18.20
C GLU A 109 21.68 -18.82 19.38
N SER A 110 20.52 -18.16 19.36
CA SER A 110 19.47 -18.30 20.38
C SER A 110 18.96 -19.74 20.50
N LEU A 111 18.93 -20.48 19.39
CA LEU A 111 18.60 -21.91 19.36
C LEU A 111 19.78 -22.83 19.75
N GLY A 112 20.95 -22.28 20.04
CA GLY A 112 22.14 -23.06 20.39
C GLY A 112 22.70 -23.90 19.24
N THR A 113 22.53 -23.44 17.99
CA THR A 113 23.06 -24.13 16.80
C THR A 113 24.58 -24.08 16.81
N ASN A 114 25.26 -25.22 16.53
CA ASN A 114 26.70 -25.22 16.52
C ASN A 114 27.29 -24.34 15.39
N ASN A 115 28.46 -23.75 15.62
CA ASN A 115 29.10 -22.79 14.74
C ASN A 115 29.29 -23.27 13.29
N ARG A 116 29.61 -24.57 13.08
CA ARG A 116 29.81 -25.12 11.74
C ARG A 116 28.50 -25.14 10.94
N LYS A 117 27.43 -25.63 11.55
CA LYS A 117 26.09 -25.68 10.94
C LYS A 117 25.54 -24.28 10.70
N MET A 118 25.74 -23.37 11.66
CA MET A 118 25.33 -21.98 11.58
C MET A 118 25.98 -21.27 10.38
N ARG A 119 27.33 -21.38 10.24
CA ARG A 119 28.04 -20.76 9.10
C ARG A 119 27.55 -21.26 7.75
N VAL A 120 27.25 -22.56 7.62
CA VAL A 120 26.74 -23.16 6.38
C VAL A 120 25.36 -22.58 6.06
N ARG A 121 24.43 -22.57 7.01
CA ARG A 121 23.09 -22.05 6.83
C ARG A 121 23.06 -20.55 6.48
N ILE A 122 23.87 -19.74 7.17
CA ILE A 122 23.99 -18.31 6.90
C ILE A 122 24.54 -18.07 5.50
N ALA A 123 25.58 -18.78 5.07
CA ALA A 123 26.16 -18.63 3.75
C ALA A 123 25.18 -19.03 2.64
N GLU A 124 24.44 -20.13 2.85
CA GLU A 124 23.36 -20.58 1.96
C GLU A 124 22.28 -19.52 1.83
N MET A 125 21.73 -19.02 2.94
CA MET A 125 20.68 -18.00 2.95
C MET A 125 21.19 -16.66 2.39
N ALA A 126 22.40 -16.22 2.72
CA ALA A 126 22.98 -15.02 2.13
C ALA A 126 23.10 -15.12 0.61
N SER A 127 23.36 -16.32 0.09
CA SER A 127 23.39 -16.59 -1.35
C SER A 127 22.00 -16.62 -1.97
N PHE A 128 21.04 -17.29 -1.31
CA PHE A 128 19.66 -17.42 -1.76
C PHE A 128 18.94 -16.07 -1.85
N PHE A 129 19.14 -15.21 -0.87
CA PHE A 129 18.53 -13.87 -0.78
C PHE A 129 19.33 -12.77 -1.49
N GLY A 130 20.51 -13.07 -2.08
CA GLY A 130 21.35 -12.05 -2.74
C GLY A 130 21.97 -11.04 -1.78
N ILE A 131 22.19 -11.42 -0.51
CA ILE A 131 22.69 -10.52 0.57
C ILE A 131 24.21 -10.30 0.50
N ARG A 132 24.94 -10.98 -0.39
CA ARG A 132 26.42 -11.00 -0.42
C ARG A 132 27.07 -9.62 -0.40
N ASP A 133 26.58 -8.68 -1.19
CA ASP A 133 27.20 -7.37 -1.39
C ASP A 133 27.08 -6.46 -0.15
N TRP A 134 26.12 -6.74 0.72
CA TRP A 134 25.85 -5.95 1.93
C TRP A 134 25.87 -6.79 3.20
N PHE A 135 26.50 -8.00 3.14
CA PHE A 135 26.58 -8.96 4.26
C PHE A 135 27.27 -8.38 5.51
N ASP A 136 28.32 -7.57 5.32
CA ASP A 136 29.08 -6.93 6.40
C ASP A 136 28.60 -5.50 6.72
N SER A 137 27.57 -5.01 6.02
CA SER A 137 27.05 -3.66 6.19
C SER A 137 26.35 -3.48 7.53
N PRO A 138 26.39 -2.25 8.10
CA PRO A 138 25.53 -1.92 9.22
C PRO A 138 24.07 -1.88 8.76
N VAL A 139 23.13 -2.33 9.59
CA VAL A 139 21.69 -2.33 9.31
C VAL A 139 21.16 -0.93 9.03
N SER A 140 21.74 0.09 9.68
CA SER A 140 21.36 1.50 9.48
C SER A 140 21.62 2.03 8.06
N ALA A 141 22.52 1.38 7.29
CA ALA A 141 22.83 1.74 5.92
C ALA A 141 21.89 1.09 4.89
N LEU A 142 21.03 0.16 5.32
CA LEU A 142 20.11 -0.57 4.45
C LEU A 142 18.89 0.26 4.08
N SER A 143 18.42 0.10 2.84
CA SER A 143 17.10 0.58 2.43
C SER A 143 15.97 -0.19 3.12
N GLY A 144 14.75 0.37 3.18
CA GLY A 144 13.58 -0.32 3.77
C GLY A 144 13.33 -1.69 3.13
N GLY A 145 13.48 -1.82 1.80
CA GLY A 145 13.36 -3.10 1.10
C GLY A 145 14.43 -4.12 1.51
N GLN A 146 15.68 -3.68 1.67
CA GLN A 146 16.75 -4.55 2.15
C GLN A 146 16.52 -4.99 3.61
N LYS A 147 16.02 -4.10 4.48
CA LYS A 147 15.67 -4.45 5.86
C LYS A 147 14.55 -5.49 5.90
N GLN A 148 13.51 -5.33 5.08
CA GLN A 148 12.42 -6.30 5.01
C GLN A 148 12.88 -7.66 4.49
N LEU A 149 13.75 -7.67 3.47
CA LEU A 149 14.37 -8.88 2.95
C LEU A 149 15.29 -9.54 4.01
N LEU A 150 16.00 -8.74 4.80
CA LEU A 150 16.81 -9.22 5.93
C LEU A 150 15.95 -9.88 7.00
N CYS A 151 14.82 -9.28 7.39
CA CYS A 151 13.86 -9.89 8.32
C CYS A 151 13.37 -11.25 7.82
N LEU A 152 12.99 -11.34 6.55
CA LEU A 152 12.57 -12.60 5.93
C LEU A 152 13.71 -13.63 5.95
N ALA A 153 14.94 -13.24 5.60
CA ALA A 153 16.11 -14.12 5.60
C ALA A 153 16.48 -14.60 7.01
N ALA A 154 16.45 -13.70 8.02
CA ALA A 154 16.75 -14.02 9.42
C ALA A 154 15.75 -15.02 10.03
N VAL A 155 14.49 -14.99 9.57
CA VAL A 155 13.49 -15.98 9.97
C VAL A 155 13.65 -17.28 9.20
N THR A 156 13.90 -17.20 7.88
CA THR A 156 14.01 -18.38 7.01
C THR A 156 15.24 -19.23 7.30
N VAL A 157 16.35 -18.62 7.79
CA VAL A 157 17.59 -19.35 8.15
C VAL A 157 17.36 -20.41 9.25
N MET A 158 16.32 -20.23 10.07
CA MET A 158 15.90 -21.22 11.08
C MET A 158 15.19 -22.43 10.46
N GLN A 159 14.75 -22.33 9.17
CA GLN A 159 14.01 -23.35 8.42
C GLN A 159 12.65 -23.69 9.07
N PRO A 160 11.77 -22.69 9.27
CA PRO A 160 10.47 -22.91 9.88
C PRO A 160 9.57 -23.76 8.99
N GLN A 161 8.64 -24.50 9.59
CA GLN A 161 7.59 -25.25 8.88
C GLN A 161 6.45 -24.34 8.46
N LEU A 162 6.16 -23.31 9.27
CA LEU A 162 5.14 -22.31 9.04
C LEU A 162 5.77 -20.90 9.08
N LEU A 163 5.49 -20.10 8.08
CA LEU A 163 5.92 -18.71 7.99
C LEU A 163 4.68 -17.82 7.98
N LEU A 164 4.57 -16.97 8.98
CA LEU A 164 3.50 -15.98 9.15
C LEU A 164 4.06 -14.60 8.78
N LEU A 165 3.38 -13.87 7.89
CA LEU A 165 3.82 -12.55 7.45
C LEU A 165 2.67 -11.55 7.59
N ASP A 166 2.88 -10.50 8.37
CA ASP A 166 1.90 -9.45 8.62
C ASP A 166 2.22 -8.21 7.77
N GLU A 167 1.53 -8.02 6.65
CA GLU A 167 1.67 -6.91 5.68
C GLU A 167 3.14 -6.57 5.34
N PRO A 168 3.98 -7.54 4.95
CA PRO A 168 5.43 -7.36 4.84
C PRO A 168 5.83 -6.38 3.72
N THR A 169 4.97 -6.10 2.74
CA THR A 169 5.32 -5.21 1.62
C THR A 169 4.74 -3.80 1.75
N SER A 170 4.12 -3.48 2.88
CA SER A 170 3.50 -2.17 3.10
C SER A 170 4.45 -0.97 2.94
N GLN A 171 5.77 -1.18 3.17
CA GLN A 171 6.82 -0.15 3.06
C GLN A 171 7.60 -0.21 1.74
N LEU A 172 7.30 -1.17 0.85
CA LEU A 172 8.06 -1.42 -0.37
C LEU A 172 7.45 -0.68 -1.57
N ASP A 173 8.30 -0.25 -2.50
CA ASP A 173 7.84 0.18 -3.81
C ASP A 173 7.34 -1.03 -4.63
N PRO A 174 6.62 -0.83 -5.76
CA PRO A 174 6.03 -1.94 -6.51
C PRO A 174 7.03 -2.96 -7.05
N ILE A 175 8.26 -2.55 -7.36
CA ILE A 175 9.31 -3.42 -7.89
C ILE A 175 9.87 -4.28 -6.76
N ALA A 176 10.27 -3.65 -5.65
CA ALA A 176 10.77 -4.35 -4.48
C ALA A 176 9.72 -5.31 -3.86
N ALA A 177 8.44 -4.93 -3.86
CA ALA A 177 7.34 -5.80 -3.43
C ALA A 177 7.22 -7.04 -4.34
N GLY A 178 7.33 -6.87 -5.66
CA GLY A 178 7.33 -7.98 -6.61
C GLY A 178 8.50 -8.95 -6.38
N GLU A 179 9.71 -8.43 -6.16
CA GLU A 179 10.91 -9.24 -5.84
C GLU A 179 10.74 -9.99 -4.50
N PHE A 180 10.16 -9.34 -3.51
CA PHE A 180 9.86 -9.96 -2.21
C PHE A 180 8.88 -11.13 -2.37
N PHE A 181 7.77 -10.96 -3.10
CA PHE A 181 6.79 -12.03 -3.34
C PHE A 181 7.38 -13.18 -4.15
N ASN A 182 8.22 -12.89 -5.17
CA ASN A 182 8.92 -13.93 -5.91
C ASN A 182 9.86 -14.75 -5.01
N THR A 183 10.58 -14.08 -4.12
CA THR A 183 11.44 -14.74 -3.12
C THR A 183 10.60 -15.60 -2.17
N LEU A 184 9.45 -15.10 -1.71
CA LEU A 184 8.54 -15.83 -0.84
C LEU A 184 7.95 -17.08 -1.55
N LYS A 185 7.56 -16.95 -2.83
CA LYS A 185 7.09 -18.09 -3.63
C LYS A 185 8.18 -19.15 -3.78
N ARG A 186 9.43 -18.75 -3.97
CA ARG A 186 10.57 -19.68 -4.01
C ARG A 186 10.77 -20.40 -2.67
N ILE A 187 10.67 -19.71 -1.54
CA ILE A 187 10.70 -20.33 -0.21
C ILE A 187 9.60 -21.38 -0.08
N ASN A 188 8.37 -21.04 -0.48
CA ASN A 188 7.26 -21.97 -0.44
C ASN A 188 7.49 -23.19 -1.36
N SER A 189 7.88 -22.99 -2.62
CA SER A 189 7.99 -24.05 -3.62
C SER A 189 9.26 -24.89 -3.50
N GLU A 190 10.42 -24.28 -3.17
CA GLU A 190 11.71 -24.96 -3.12
C GLU A 190 12.00 -25.57 -1.75
N LEU A 191 11.56 -24.92 -0.66
CA LEU A 191 11.79 -25.41 0.72
C LEU A 191 10.57 -26.13 1.30
N GLY A 192 9.40 -26.09 0.63
CA GLY A 192 8.17 -26.68 1.13
C GLY A 192 7.57 -25.97 2.36
N THR A 193 8.01 -24.76 2.66
CA THR A 193 7.54 -24.00 3.81
C THR A 193 6.10 -23.56 3.59
N THR A 194 5.22 -23.81 4.56
CA THR A 194 3.84 -23.32 4.55
C THR A 194 3.84 -21.82 4.84
N VAL A 195 3.07 -21.05 4.07
CA VAL A 195 3.06 -19.59 4.18
C VAL A 195 1.65 -19.09 4.42
N ILE A 196 1.49 -18.22 5.42
CA ILE A 196 0.28 -17.42 5.63
C ILE A 196 0.70 -15.96 5.61
N ILE A 197 0.11 -15.19 4.70
CA ILE A 197 0.42 -13.78 4.53
C ILE A 197 -0.85 -12.93 4.61
N THR A 198 -0.78 -11.78 5.27
CA THR A 198 -1.77 -10.71 5.14
C THR A 198 -1.24 -9.65 4.21
N GLU A 199 -2.05 -9.17 3.28
CA GLU A 199 -1.66 -8.11 2.34
C GLU A 199 -2.87 -7.33 1.81
N HIS A 200 -2.62 -6.07 1.44
CA HIS A 200 -3.58 -5.20 0.77
C HIS A 200 -3.31 -5.08 -0.74
N ARG A 201 -2.08 -5.35 -1.19
CA ARG A 201 -1.68 -5.29 -2.61
C ARG A 201 -1.83 -6.65 -3.26
N LEU A 202 -3.01 -6.95 -3.80
CA LEU A 202 -3.35 -8.29 -4.27
C LEU A 202 -2.85 -8.59 -5.69
N GLU A 203 -2.60 -7.58 -6.53
CA GLU A 203 -2.32 -7.73 -7.96
C GLU A 203 -1.19 -8.73 -8.29
N ASN A 204 -0.07 -8.66 -7.57
CA ASN A 204 1.07 -9.53 -7.83
C ASN A 204 1.04 -10.81 -7.00
N LEU A 205 0.34 -10.81 -5.88
CA LEU A 205 0.33 -11.93 -4.93
C LEU A 205 -0.76 -12.96 -5.28
N PHE A 206 -1.90 -12.50 -5.77
CA PHE A 206 -3.06 -13.34 -6.05
C PHE A 206 -2.78 -14.54 -6.98
N PRO A 207 -1.96 -14.39 -8.05
CA PRO A 207 -1.57 -15.53 -8.89
C PRO A 207 -0.64 -16.55 -8.22
N MET A 208 0.00 -16.17 -7.10
CA MET A 208 1.04 -16.98 -6.44
C MET A 208 0.51 -17.85 -5.32
N VAL A 209 -0.68 -17.54 -4.79
CA VAL A 209 -1.26 -18.24 -3.64
C VAL A 209 -2.17 -19.38 -4.06
N ASP A 210 -2.27 -20.40 -3.23
CA ASP A 210 -3.14 -21.55 -3.46
C ASP A 210 -4.57 -21.25 -2.99
N ARG A 211 -4.72 -20.41 -1.95
CA ARG A 211 -6.00 -20.11 -1.33
C ARG A 211 -6.06 -18.70 -0.77
N VAL A 212 -7.25 -18.09 -0.82
CA VAL A 212 -7.54 -16.77 -0.28
C VAL A 212 -8.64 -16.88 0.76
N VAL A 213 -8.40 -16.29 1.92
CA VAL A 213 -9.34 -16.19 3.05
C VAL A 213 -9.75 -14.72 3.18
N PHE A 214 -11.05 -14.45 3.02
CA PHE A 214 -11.61 -13.10 3.17
C PHE A 214 -12.21 -12.95 4.57
N MET A 215 -11.77 -11.92 5.30
CA MET A 215 -12.21 -11.62 6.67
C MET A 215 -12.95 -10.28 6.73
N ARG A 216 -14.07 -10.27 7.50
CA ARG A 216 -14.83 -9.07 7.85
C ARG A 216 -15.21 -9.11 9.32
N SER A 217 -14.97 -8.03 10.06
CA SER A 217 -15.38 -7.88 11.46
C SER A 217 -15.09 -9.12 12.33
N GLY A 218 -13.87 -9.61 12.26
CA GLY A 218 -13.40 -10.75 13.06
C GLY A 218 -13.79 -12.13 12.56
N SER A 219 -14.56 -12.26 11.47
CA SER A 219 -15.06 -13.55 10.96
C SER A 219 -14.57 -13.84 9.54
N ILE A 220 -14.49 -15.12 9.18
CA ILE A 220 -14.19 -15.56 7.80
C ILE A 220 -15.49 -15.52 6.98
N VAL A 221 -15.50 -14.67 5.94
CA VAL A 221 -16.64 -14.54 5.02
C VAL A 221 -16.55 -15.55 3.88
N SER A 222 -15.33 -15.75 3.35
CA SER A 222 -15.09 -16.67 2.25
C SER A 222 -13.70 -17.28 2.34
N ASN A 223 -13.58 -18.52 1.89
CA ASN A 223 -12.34 -19.28 1.81
C ASN A 223 -12.37 -20.09 0.51
N CYS A 224 -11.54 -19.70 -0.48
CA CYS A 224 -11.62 -20.25 -1.82
C CYS A 224 -10.28 -20.18 -2.57
N SER A 225 -10.23 -20.83 -3.74
CA SER A 225 -9.13 -20.61 -4.68
C SER A 225 -9.17 -19.18 -5.25
N PRO A 226 -8.02 -18.57 -5.60
CA PRO A 226 -8.01 -17.23 -6.21
C PRO A 226 -8.88 -17.15 -7.49
N ALA A 227 -8.88 -18.20 -8.31
CA ALA A 227 -9.65 -18.24 -9.55
C ALA A 227 -11.18 -18.26 -9.33
N ASP A 228 -11.65 -18.70 -8.16
CA ASP A 228 -13.06 -18.77 -7.81
C ASP A 228 -13.54 -17.57 -6.96
N ALA A 229 -12.63 -16.66 -6.59
CA ALA A 229 -12.94 -15.53 -5.71
C ALA A 229 -14.09 -14.66 -6.26
N ALA A 230 -14.10 -14.37 -7.57
CA ALA A 230 -15.17 -13.59 -8.21
C ALA A 230 -16.56 -14.22 -8.05
N GLU A 231 -16.65 -15.56 -8.14
CA GLU A 231 -17.90 -16.28 -7.96
C GLU A 231 -18.35 -16.30 -6.50
N LYS A 232 -17.40 -16.51 -5.59
CA LYS A 232 -17.67 -16.59 -4.14
C LYS A 232 -18.06 -15.26 -3.52
N LEU A 233 -17.56 -14.15 -4.09
CA LEU A 233 -17.83 -12.79 -3.63
C LEU A 233 -18.89 -12.08 -4.49
N ARG A 234 -19.62 -12.83 -5.31
CA ARG A 234 -20.70 -12.29 -6.14
C ARG A 234 -21.77 -11.63 -5.25
N GLY A 235 -22.02 -10.33 -5.50
CA GLY A 235 -22.98 -9.54 -4.70
C GLY A 235 -22.38 -8.86 -3.47
N ASP A 236 -21.10 -9.03 -3.20
CA ASP A 236 -20.36 -8.32 -2.17
C ASP A 236 -19.46 -7.27 -2.83
N ASP A 237 -20.00 -6.07 -3.03
CA ASP A 237 -19.31 -4.98 -3.75
C ASP A 237 -18.05 -4.52 -3.01
N GLU A 238 -18.00 -4.62 -1.69
CA GLU A 238 -16.85 -4.26 -0.88
C GLU A 238 -15.64 -5.15 -1.22
N PHE A 239 -15.77 -6.46 -1.07
CA PHE A 239 -14.68 -7.38 -1.41
C PHE A 239 -14.41 -7.45 -2.91
N PHE A 240 -15.43 -7.24 -3.73
CA PHE A 240 -15.25 -7.22 -5.18
C PHE A 240 -14.33 -6.08 -5.64
N SER A 241 -14.41 -4.92 -4.98
CA SER A 241 -13.58 -3.74 -5.31
C SER A 241 -12.09 -3.96 -5.06
N VAL A 242 -11.73 -4.85 -4.11
CA VAL A 242 -10.33 -5.14 -3.76
C VAL A 242 -9.71 -6.27 -4.60
N LEU A 243 -10.52 -6.99 -5.39
CA LEU A 243 -10.01 -8.05 -6.27
C LEU A 243 -9.06 -7.47 -7.33
N PRO A 244 -8.07 -8.25 -7.79
CA PRO A 244 -7.16 -7.84 -8.86
C PRO A 244 -7.90 -7.41 -10.13
N SER A 245 -7.28 -6.47 -10.86
CA SER A 245 -7.83 -5.91 -12.11
C SER A 245 -8.22 -6.98 -13.11
N SER A 246 -7.42 -8.05 -13.24
CA SER A 246 -7.70 -9.20 -14.14
C SER A 246 -9.02 -9.89 -13.79
N VAL A 247 -9.26 -10.12 -12.49
CA VAL A 247 -10.48 -10.78 -11.97
C VAL A 247 -11.70 -9.86 -12.11
N ARG A 248 -11.54 -8.57 -11.79
CA ARG A 248 -12.61 -7.55 -11.92
C ARG A 248 -13.05 -7.39 -13.38
N ILE A 249 -12.10 -7.25 -14.32
CA ILE A 249 -12.37 -7.16 -15.76
C ILE A 249 -13.13 -8.40 -16.22
N PHE A 250 -12.66 -9.60 -15.88
CA PHE A 250 -13.32 -10.86 -16.23
C PHE A 250 -14.76 -10.89 -15.73
N ALA A 251 -14.98 -10.61 -14.45
CA ALA A 251 -16.30 -10.75 -13.84
C ALA A 251 -17.31 -9.70 -14.35
N LYS A 252 -16.89 -8.45 -14.53
CA LYS A 252 -17.78 -7.35 -14.98
C LYS A 252 -18.02 -7.36 -16.50
N THR A 253 -17.21 -8.08 -17.28
CA THR A 253 -17.42 -8.25 -18.71
C THR A 253 -18.23 -9.49 -19.05
N ARG A 254 -18.51 -10.40 -18.10
CA ARG A 254 -19.44 -11.52 -18.29
C ARG A 254 -20.89 -11.07 -18.10
N GLN A 255 -21.81 -11.77 -18.77
CA GLN A 255 -23.25 -11.49 -18.65
C GLN A 255 -23.78 -11.95 -17.30
N ASN A 256 -24.82 -11.28 -16.80
CA ASN A 256 -25.51 -11.67 -15.59
C ASN A 256 -25.97 -13.14 -15.67
N GLY A 257 -25.64 -13.92 -14.63
CA GLY A 257 -25.99 -15.34 -14.55
C GLY A 257 -24.93 -16.32 -15.10
N GLN A 258 -23.88 -15.83 -15.78
CA GLN A 258 -22.76 -16.70 -16.19
C GLN A 258 -21.88 -17.08 -14.99
N ASN A 259 -21.25 -18.25 -15.09
CA ASN A 259 -20.29 -18.74 -14.11
C ASN A 259 -19.03 -17.85 -14.08
N LEU A 260 -18.61 -17.38 -12.92
CA LEU A 260 -17.41 -16.57 -12.72
C LEU A 260 -16.21 -17.38 -12.20
N ARG A 261 -16.31 -18.70 -12.15
CA ARG A 261 -15.18 -19.58 -11.79
C ARG A 261 -14.12 -19.56 -12.87
N GLY A 262 -12.87 -19.83 -12.47
CA GLY A 262 -11.74 -19.88 -13.40
C GLY A 262 -11.35 -18.50 -13.93
N ALA A 263 -11.48 -17.44 -13.12
CA ALA A 263 -11.06 -16.11 -13.50
C ALA A 263 -9.56 -16.07 -13.82
N PRO A 264 -9.14 -15.32 -14.85
CA PRO A 264 -7.72 -15.14 -15.15
C PRO A 264 -7.03 -14.36 -14.03
N LEU A 265 -5.91 -14.88 -13.54
CA LEU A 265 -5.20 -14.29 -12.42
C LEU A 265 -4.03 -13.40 -12.86
N GLU A 266 -3.45 -13.70 -14.04
CA GLU A 266 -2.29 -13.00 -14.58
C GLU A 266 -2.68 -12.03 -15.70
N VAL A 267 -1.82 -11.01 -15.92
CA VAL A 267 -1.96 -10.07 -17.04
C VAL A 267 -2.10 -10.78 -18.39
N ARG A 268 -1.30 -11.83 -18.64
CA ARG A 268 -1.34 -12.58 -19.90
C ARG A 268 -2.68 -13.29 -20.10
N SER A 269 -3.12 -14.03 -19.11
CA SER A 269 -4.39 -14.79 -19.19
C SER A 269 -5.61 -13.87 -19.31
N ALA A 270 -5.58 -12.69 -18.62
CA ALA A 270 -6.63 -11.68 -18.76
C ALA A 270 -6.64 -11.04 -20.15
N ARG A 271 -5.46 -10.82 -20.74
CA ARG A 271 -5.32 -10.33 -22.11
C ARG A 271 -5.86 -11.35 -23.13
N ASP A 272 -5.49 -12.62 -22.98
CA ASP A 272 -5.98 -13.71 -23.84
C ASP A 272 -7.51 -13.83 -23.73
N TYR A 273 -8.07 -13.69 -22.53
CA TYR A 273 -9.51 -13.65 -22.33
C TYR A 273 -10.19 -12.51 -23.12
N LEU A 274 -9.65 -11.29 -23.07
CA LEU A 274 -10.20 -10.15 -23.83
C LEU A 274 -10.14 -10.40 -25.33
N LEU A 275 -9.02 -10.88 -25.85
CA LEU A 275 -8.81 -11.14 -27.28
C LEU A 275 -9.72 -12.25 -27.81
N ASN A 276 -9.99 -13.28 -27.00
CA ASN A 276 -10.80 -14.43 -27.41
C ASN A 276 -12.31 -14.13 -27.36
N ASN A 277 -12.76 -13.27 -26.44
CA ASN A 277 -14.19 -13.06 -26.21
C ASN A 277 -14.76 -11.79 -26.87
N PHE A 278 -13.92 -10.83 -27.29
CA PHE A 278 -14.40 -9.56 -27.85
C PHE A 278 -13.76 -9.25 -29.21
N SER A 279 -14.58 -8.67 -30.13
CA SER A 279 -14.13 -8.17 -31.42
C SER A 279 -13.61 -6.72 -31.26
N LEU A 280 -12.41 -6.57 -30.67
CA LEU A 280 -11.88 -5.28 -30.25
C LEU A 280 -11.48 -4.37 -31.42
N ASP A 281 -11.20 -4.92 -32.62
CA ASP A 281 -10.85 -4.15 -33.82
C ASP A 281 -12.04 -3.38 -34.39
N SER A 282 -13.26 -3.92 -34.29
CA SER A 282 -14.47 -3.24 -34.75
C SER A 282 -14.79 -1.95 -33.96
N CYS A 283 -14.32 -1.87 -32.71
CA CYS A 283 -14.47 -0.70 -31.87
C CYS A 283 -13.40 0.38 -32.09
N ARG A 284 -12.22 0.02 -32.63
CA ARG A 284 -11.15 1.00 -32.95
C ARG A 284 -11.60 2.03 -33.98
N HIS A 285 -12.33 1.63 -35.01
CA HIS A 285 -12.86 2.54 -36.02
C HIS A 285 -13.93 3.49 -35.45
N LYS A 286 -14.82 3.01 -34.56
CA LYS A 286 -15.83 3.83 -33.90
C LYS A 286 -15.23 4.76 -32.84
N ALA A 287 -14.16 4.34 -32.17
CA ALA A 287 -13.46 5.16 -31.17
C ALA A 287 -12.65 6.28 -31.82
N SER A 288 -11.97 6.03 -32.95
CA SER A 288 -11.23 7.06 -33.68
C SER A 288 -12.15 8.16 -34.24
N GLU A 289 -13.34 7.81 -34.76
CA GLU A 289 -14.32 8.80 -35.22
C GLU A 289 -14.89 9.64 -34.04
N ASN A 290 -15.12 9.03 -32.89
CA ASN A 290 -15.61 9.75 -31.71
C ASN A 290 -14.48 10.55 -31.03
N GLN A 291 -13.24 10.10 -31.06
CA GLN A 291 -12.08 10.87 -30.57
C GLN A 291 -11.78 12.06 -31.49
N ILE A 292 -11.89 11.93 -32.82
CA ILE A 292 -11.78 13.06 -33.75
C ILE A 292 -12.90 14.07 -33.49
N ARG A 293 -14.13 13.62 -33.18
CA ARG A 293 -15.26 14.52 -32.81
C ARG A 293 -15.11 15.09 -31.40
N ALA A 294 -14.54 14.34 -30.45
CA ALA A 294 -14.28 14.79 -29.07
C ALA A 294 -13.06 15.73 -29.02
N SER A 295 -11.98 15.46 -29.79
CA SER A 295 -10.85 16.36 -29.90
C SER A 295 -11.20 17.66 -30.61
N ALA A 296 -12.03 17.63 -31.64
CA ALA A 296 -12.57 18.84 -32.26
C ALA A 296 -13.49 19.66 -31.30
N LYS A 297 -14.26 19.00 -30.40
CA LYS A 297 -14.98 19.65 -29.31
C LYS A 297 -14.08 20.06 -28.14
N ALA A 298 -13.02 19.29 -27.82
CA ALA A 298 -12.05 19.60 -26.78
C ALA A 298 -11.06 20.70 -27.21
N GLU A 299 -10.78 20.85 -28.50
CA GLU A 299 -10.02 22.01 -29.02
C GLU A 299 -10.85 23.30 -28.94
N SER A 300 -12.16 23.23 -29.04
CA SER A 300 -13.05 24.38 -28.79
C SER A 300 -13.27 24.61 -27.27
N SER A 301 -12.97 23.66 -26.39
CA SER A 301 -13.06 23.78 -24.94
C SER A 301 -11.68 23.72 -24.23
N LYS A 302 -10.56 23.78 -24.97
CA LYS A 302 -9.24 24.18 -24.45
C LYS A 302 -9.23 25.69 -24.11
N ASN A 303 -10.23 26.15 -23.38
CA ASN A 303 -9.97 27.10 -22.32
C ASN A 303 -9.01 26.32 -21.39
N LYS A 304 -7.68 26.53 -21.56
CA LYS A 304 -6.74 26.40 -20.47
C LYS A 304 -7.42 27.05 -19.28
N LYS A 305 -7.95 26.28 -18.33
CA LYS A 305 -8.12 26.80 -16.99
C LYS A 305 -6.71 27.33 -16.68
N ASN A 306 -6.58 28.63 -16.63
CA ASN A 306 -5.40 29.30 -16.17
C ASN A 306 -5.32 28.94 -14.68
N THR A 307 -4.91 27.69 -14.39
CA THR A 307 -4.78 27.22 -13.03
C THR A 307 -3.65 28.00 -12.43
N GLU A 308 -3.95 28.78 -11.42
CA GLU A 308 -2.99 29.64 -10.75
C GLU A 308 -1.87 28.77 -10.16
N THR A 309 -0.60 29.05 -10.52
CA THR A 309 0.54 28.40 -9.89
C THR A 309 0.70 28.93 -8.48
N VAL A 310 0.44 28.06 -7.50
CA VAL A 310 0.54 28.40 -6.06
C VAL A 310 1.96 28.22 -5.56
N ILE A 311 2.61 27.09 -5.89
CA ILE A 311 4.02 26.84 -5.58
C ILE A 311 4.81 26.67 -6.87
N SER A 312 5.96 27.32 -6.94
CA SER A 312 6.89 27.21 -8.06
C SER A 312 8.29 26.93 -7.54
N VAL A 313 8.85 25.80 -7.96
CA VAL A 313 10.24 25.39 -7.67
C VAL A 313 11.04 25.51 -8.94
N ARG A 314 12.20 26.19 -8.89
CA ARG A 314 13.08 26.38 -10.03
C ARG A 314 14.51 26.06 -9.67
N GLU A 315 15.13 25.17 -10.46
CA GLU A 315 16.55 24.79 -10.36
C GLU A 315 16.96 24.40 -8.94
N ALA A 316 16.09 23.68 -8.18
CA ALA A 316 16.36 23.36 -6.79
C ALA A 316 17.40 22.24 -6.65
N TRP A 317 18.49 22.55 -5.94
CA TRP A 317 19.52 21.59 -5.55
C TRP A 317 19.55 21.46 -4.04
N PHE A 318 19.57 20.22 -3.54
CA PHE A 318 19.55 19.95 -2.11
C PHE A 318 20.39 18.72 -1.77
N ARG A 319 21.08 18.80 -0.63
CA ARG A 319 21.78 17.72 0.07
C ARG A 319 21.64 17.90 1.57
N TYR A 320 21.65 16.81 2.32
CA TYR A 320 21.51 16.87 3.78
C TYR A 320 22.78 17.40 4.46
N GLU A 321 23.95 16.97 3.99
CA GLU A 321 25.24 17.39 4.53
C GLU A 321 26.13 17.97 3.41
N LYS A 322 27.06 18.83 3.78
CA LYS A 322 27.90 19.57 2.82
C LYS A 322 28.67 18.64 1.86
N ASP A 323 29.11 17.47 2.36
CA ASP A 323 29.92 16.50 1.62
C ASP A 323 29.13 15.27 1.14
N SER A 324 27.80 15.25 1.35
CA SER A 324 26.92 14.17 0.87
C SER A 324 26.53 14.36 -0.61
N LYS A 325 26.05 13.28 -1.24
CA LYS A 325 25.49 13.33 -2.60
C LYS A 325 24.27 14.27 -2.64
N ASP A 326 24.11 14.95 -3.78
CA ASP A 326 22.89 15.71 -4.04
C ASP A 326 21.70 14.76 -4.14
N ILE A 327 20.65 15.09 -3.38
CA ILE A 327 19.36 14.38 -3.40
C ILE A 327 18.42 15.03 -4.41
N LEU A 328 18.46 16.36 -4.54
CA LEU A 328 17.79 17.08 -5.62
C LEU A 328 18.83 17.68 -6.56
N CYS A 329 18.62 17.46 -7.85
CA CYS A 329 19.57 17.76 -8.92
C CYS A 329 18.94 18.70 -9.96
N GLY A 330 18.76 19.98 -9.60
CA GLY A 330 18.16 20.97 -10.49
C GLY A 330 16.66 20.78 -10.72
N MET A 331 15.93 20.39 -9.66
CA MET A 331 14.49 20.11 -9.73
C MET A 331 13.68 21.34 -10.16
N ASN A 332 12.82 21.15 -11.16
CA ASN A 332 11.76 22.10 -11.54
C ASN A 332 10.41 21.43 -11.30
N PHE A 333 9.50 22.12 -10.58
CA PHE A 333 8.20 21.57 -10.24
C PHE A 333 7.20 22.68 -9.93
N ASP A 334 5.98 22.58 -10.48
CA ASP A 334 4.90 23.53 -10.25
C ASP A 334 3.71 22.84 -9.58
N VAL A 335 3.08 23.54 -8.62
CA VAL A 335 1.87 23.12 -7.94
C VAL A 335 0.76 24.11 -8.24
N HIS A 336 -0.37 23.62 -8.73
CA HIS A 336 -1.47 24.45 -9.20
C HIS A 336 -2.68 24.39 -8.26
N ALA A 337 -3.37 25.52 -8.10
CA ALA A 337 -4.59 25.57 -7.31
C ALA A 337 -5.67 24.65 -7.89
N GLY A 338 -6.35 23.92 -7.04
CA GLY A 338 -7.44 23.05 -7.45
C GLY A 338 -7.03 21.78 -8.21
N GLU A 339 -5.75 21.39 -8.16
CA GLU A 339 -5.24 20.16 -8.76
C GLU A 339 -4.71 19.18 -7.69
N LEU A 340 -4.98 17.89 -7.90
CA LEU A 340 -4.32 16.79 -7.20
C LEU A 340 -3.14 16.30 -8.04
N THR A 341 -1.92 16.66 -7.63
CA THR A 341 -0.68 16.24 -8.28
C THR A 341 -0.06 15.07 -7.52
N CYS A 342 0.17 13.94 -8.18
CA CYS A 342 0.85 12.79 -7.59
C CYS A 342 2.31 12.73 -8.04
N ILE A 343 3.24 12.57 -7.08
CA ILE A 343 4.66 12.33 -7.32
C ILE A 343 4.92 10.83 -7.19
N VAL A 344 5.39 10.19 -8.26
CA VAL A 344 5.70 8.76 -8.33
C VAL A 344 7.18 8.52 -8.64
N GLY A 345 7.70 7.33 -8.32
CA GLY A 345 9.10 6.95 -8.59
C GLY A 345 9.63 5.95 -7.58
N GLY A 346 10.81 5.38 -7.83
CA GLY A 346 11.45 4.39 -6.96
C GLY A 346 11.83 4.93 -5.58
N ASN A 347 12.12 4.02 -4.66
CA ASN A 347 12.68 4.40 -3.36
C ASN A 347 14.05 5.05 -3.53
N GLY A 348 14.36 6.06 -2.72
CA GLY A 348 15.59 6.83 -2.82
C GLY A 348 15.68 7.82 -4.00
N ALA A 349 14.63 7.97 -4.82
CA ALA A 349 14.62 8.93 -5.94
C ALA A 349 14.59 10.40 -5.49
N GLY A 350 14.35 10.70 -4.20
CA GLY A 350 14.30 12.06 -3.65
C GLY A 350 12.90 12.65 -3.52
N LYS A 351 11.84 11.85 -3.62
CA LYS A 351 10.41 12.30 -3.58
C LYS A 351 10.04 13.06 -2.31
N THR A 352 10.28 12.46 -1.14
CA THR A 352 10.06 13.09 0.18
C THR A 352 10.83 14.40 0.29
N THR A 353 12.10 14.42 -0.13
CA THR A 353 12.94 15.61 -0.11
C THR A 353 12.39 16.70 -1.04
N ALA A 354 11.90 16.30 -2.22
CA ALA A 354 11.26 17.21 -3.17
C ALA A 354 9.98 17.83 -2.59
N LEU A 355 9.12 16.99 -1.98
CA LEU A 355 7.90 17.43 -1.31
C LEU A 355 8.21 18.42 -0.19
N LEU A 356 9.14 18.08 0.73
CA LEU A 356 9.52 18.94 1.85
C LEU A 356 10.23 20.24 1.39
N THR A 357 10.97 20.19 0.28
CA THR A 357 11.57 21.39 -0.34
C THR A 357 10.48 22.28 -0.94
N ALA A 358 9.53 21.72 -1.69
CA ALA A 358 8.40 22.46 -2.25
C ALA A 358 7.52 23.07 -1.16
N ALA A 359 7.30 22.36 -0.05
CA ALA A 359 6.62 22.87 1.12
C ALA A 359 7.43 23.93 1.89
N GLY A 360 8.71 24.13 1.56
CA GLY A 360 9.60 25.10 2.22
C GLY A 360 10.07 24.65 3.61
N VAL A 361 9.98 23.36 3.93
CA VAL A 361 10.59 22.77 5.14
C VAL A 361 12.10 22.73 4.97
N PHE A 362 12.56 22.27 3.81
CA PHE A 362 13.97 22.29 3.44
C PHE A 362 14.28 23.49 2.53
N ALA A 363 15.41 24.15 2.79
CA ALA A 363 15.89 25.23 1.94
C ALA A 363 16.92 24.66 0.94
N PRO A 364 16.69 24.76 -0.37
CA PRO A 364 17.69 24.35 -1.35
C PRO A 364 18.92 25.28 -1.26
N TYR A 365 20.13 24.73 -1.39
CA TYR A 365 21.35 25.53 -1.38
C TYR A 365 21.54 26.31 -2.69
N ARG A 366 20.87 25.86 -3.77
CA ARG A 366 20.80 26.53 -5.06
C ARG A 366 19.37 26.40 -5.62
N GLY A 367 18.90 27.41 -6.33
CA GLY A 367 17.53 27.48 -6.85
C GLY A 367 16.61 28.32 -5.98
N LYS A 368 15.31 28.30 -6.28
CA LYS A 368 14.30 29.12 -5.58
C LYS A 368 12.97 28.38 -5.47
N VAL A 369 12.34 28.51 -4.30
CA VAL A 369 10.96 28.08 -4.07
C VAL A 369 10.12 29.33 -3.80
N LYS A 370 9.01 29.47 -4.51
CA LYS A 370 8.09 30.60 -4.36
C LYS A 370 6.68 30.11 -4.07
N TYR A 371 6.00 30.80 -3.19
CA TYR A 371 4.56 30.69 -2.92
C TYR A 371 3.87 31.95 -3.45
N ARG A 372 2.93 31.80 -4.39
CA ARG A 372 2.24 32.91 -5.09
C ARG A 372 3.19 34.04 -5.51
N GLY A 373 4.33 33.68 -6.10
CA GLY A 373 5.37 34.63 -6.56
C GLY A 373 6.33 35.15 -5.48
N LYS A 374 6.00 35.06 -4.18
CA LYS A 374 6.89 35.43 -3.07
C LYS A 374 7.83 34.27 -2.73
N THR A 375 9.08 34.54 -2.37
CA THR A 375 9.99 33.50 -1.86
C THR A 375 9.40 32.85 -0.61
N ILE A 376 9.43 31.52 -0.54
CA ILE A 376 8.75 30.77 0.54
C ILE A 376 9.29 31.10 1.93
N SER A 377 10.59 31.42 2.06
CA SER A 377 11.19 31.87 3.32
C SER A 377 10.67 33.24 3.78
N THR A 378 10.32 34.12 2.86
CA THR A 378 9.71 35.42 3.15
C THR A 378 8.24 35.22 3.54
N PHE A 379 7.51 34.39 2.78
CA PHE A 379 6.11 34.05 3.07
C PHE A 379 5.94 33.47 4.49
N ARG A 380 6.81 32.54 4.91
CA ARG A 380 6.74 31.91 6.26
C ARG A 380 6.94 32.90 7.42
N LYS A 381 7.54 34.05 7.18
CA LYS A 381 7.70 35.13 8.19
C LYS A 381 6.45 36.02 8.30
N ASP A 382 5.55 35.97 7.33
CA ASP A 382 4.31 36.73 7.34
C ASP A 382 3.36 36.16 8.41
N LYS A 383 2.77 37.01 9.25
CA LYS A 383 1.84 36.61 10.33
C LYS A 383 0.60 35.82 9.84
N GLY A 384 0.23 35.96 8.57
CA GLY A 384 -0.91 35.27 7.93
C GLY A 384 -0.54 33.97 7.22
N SER A 385 0.69 33.46 7.35
CA SER A 385 1.13 32.23 6.69
C SER A 385 0.76 30.95 7.44
N ALA A 386 0.44 31.07 8.74
CA ALA A 386 0.08 29.94 9.58
C ALA A 386 -1.16 29.21 9.03
N GLY A 387 -1.09 27.89 8.92
CA GLY A 387 -2.20 27.05 8.44
C GLY A 387 -2.39 27.03 6.92
N LYS A 388 -1.74 27.92 6.14
CA LYS A 388 -1.91 28.00 4.68
C LYS A 388 -1.27 26.83 3.93
N ILE A 389 -0.19 26.28 4.46
CA ILE A 389 0.52 25.12 3.91
C ILE A 389 0.50 24.02 4.96
N GLY A 390 -0.20 22.95 4.67
CA GLY A 390 -0.23 21.74 5.47
C GLY A 390 0.76 20.69 4.95
N VAL A 391 1.47 20.00 5.84
CA VAL A 391 2.42 18.94 5.49
C VAL A 391 2.18 17.75 6.40
N LEU A 392 1.92 16.59 5.80
CA LEU A 392 1.91 15.30 6.48
C LEU A 392 3.14 14.52 6.07
N VAL A 393 3.97 14.20 7.05
CA VAL A 393 5.19 13.40 6.86
C VAL A 393 4.89 11.91 6.88
N GLN A 394 5.82 11.09 6.38
CA GLN A 394 5.67 9.65 6.24
C GLN A 394 5.33 8.93 7.56
N ASN A 395 5.89 9.36 8.69
CA ASN A 395 5.50 8.84 10.01
C ASN A 395 4.48 9.76 10.67
N PRO A 396 3.19 9.40 10.69
CA PRO A 396 2.14 10.23 11.26
C PRO A 396 2.25 10.41 12.77
N LEU A 397 2.91 9.50 13.51
CA LEU A 397 3.15 9.66 14.97
C LEU A 397 3.88 10.95 15.32
N CYS A 398 4.76 11.44 14.44
CA CYS A 398 5.46 12.71 14.63
C CYS A 398 4.52 13.93 14.71
N CYS A 399 3.25 13.77 14.33
CA CYS A 399 2.27 14.85 14.36
C CYS A 399 1.53 14.94 15.71
N PHE A 400 1.67 13.95 16.60
CA PHE A 400 0.92 13.86 17.84
C PHE A 400 1.78 14.16 19.06
N VAL A 401 1.22 14.92 20.01
CA VAL A 401 1.88 15.37 21.25
C VAL A 401 0.98 15.12 22.46
N MET A 402 -0.35 15.04 22.25
CA MET A 402 -1.34 14.87 23.32
C MET A 402 -1.61 13.39 23.59
N ASP A 403 -2.22 13.09 24.74
CA ASP A 403 -2.50 11.73 25.20
C ASP A 403 -3.70 11.08 24.50
N SER A 404 -4.54 11.86 23.83
CA SER A 404 -5.67 11.34 23.07
C SER A 404 -5.87 12.05 21.73
N VAL A 405 -6.51 11.35 20.78
CA VAL A 405 -6.87 11.92 19.47
C VAL A 405 -7.78 13.14 19.63
N ALA A 406 -8.74 13.10 20.55
CA ALA A 406 -9.65 14.21 20.80
C ALA A 406 -8.89 15.45 21.28
N GLU A 407 -8.01 15.30 22.28
CA GLU A 407 -7.20 16.41 22.81
C GLU A 407 -6.30 17.03 21.73
N GLU A 408 -5.76 16.22 20.84
CA GLU A 408 -4.92 16.67 19.73
C GLU A 408 -5.70 17.56 18.75
N LEU A 409 -6.92 17.13 18.38
CA LEU A 409 -7.80 17.90 17.50
C LEU A 409 -8.27 19.20 18.18
N GLU A 410 -8.64 19.14 19.46
CA GLU A 410 -9.05 20.33 20.25
C GLU A 410 -7.90 21.32 20.42
N ALA A 411 -6.68 20.85 20.74
CA ALA A 411 -5.49 21.70 20.84
C ALA A 411 -5.18 22.41 19.52
N THR A 412 -5.30 21.69 18.41
CA THR A 412 -5.11 22.26 17.07
C THR A 412 -6.18 23.31 16.76
N ALA A 413 -7.45 23.00 16.98
CA ALA A 413 -8.55 23.94 16.76
C ALA A 413 -8.41 25.20 17.62
N LYS A 414 -7.99 25.06 18.88
CA LYS A 414 -7.71 26.20 19.79
C LYS A 414 -6.57 27.06 19.25
N ALA A 415 -5.49 26.45 18.75
CA ALA A 415 -4.35 27.18 18.19
C ALA A 415 -4.75 28.05 16.99
N TYR A 416 -5.65 27.57 16.14
CA TYR A 416 -6.17 28.29 14.97
C TYR A 416 -7.48 29.05 15.24
N LYS A 417 -8.01 29.03 16.49
CA LYS A 417 -9.26 29.69 16.90
C LYS A 417 -10.48 29.24 16.11
N LEU A 418 -10.55 27.95 15.83
CA LEU A 418 -11.65 27.34 15.06
C LEU A 418 -12.85 27.01 15.97
N PRO A 419 -14.09 27.09 15.47
CA PRO A 419 -15.26 26.66 16.21
C PRO A 419 -15.31 25.13 16.33
N ARG A 420 -15.99 24.62 17.37
CA ARG A 420 -16.13 23.19 17.63
C ARG A 420 -16.82 22.42 16.49
N SER A 421 -17.71 23.06 15.77
CA SER A 421 -18.39 22.46 14.60
C SER A 421 -17.44 21.98 13.51
N VAL A 422 -16.28 22.67 13.32
CA VAL A 422 -15.27 22.22 12.33
C VAL A 422 -14.58 20.95 12.80
N ILE A 423 -14.36 20.79 14.10
CA ILE A 423 -13.79 19.55 14.66
C ILE A 423 -14.76 18.39 14.40
N GLU A 424 -16.05 18.59 14.70
CA GLU A 424 -17.10 17.57 14.51
C GLU A 424 -17.21 17.17 13.03
N GLU A 425 -17.21 18.11 12.09
CA GLU A 425 -17.21 17.84 10.65
C GLU A 425 -15.99 17.00 10.21
N VAL A 426 -14.81 17.35 10.69
CA VAL A 426 -13.57 16.61 10.33
C VAL A 426 -13.55 15.22 10.94
N ILE A 427 -14.05 15.05 12.18
CA ILE A 427 -14.20 13.74 12.84
C ILE A 427 -15.10 12.84 12.01
N ASP A 428 -16.25 13.36 11.55
CA ASP A 428 -17.22 12.61 10.74
C ASP A 428 -16.62 12.21 9.38
N ILE A 429 -15.98 13.14 8.69
CA ILE A 429 -15.34 12.87 7.38
C ILE A 429 -14.27 11.80 7.51
N MET A 430 -13.50 11.80 8.59
CA MET A 430 -12.37 10.90 8.81
C MET A 430 -12.74 9.64 9.62
N GLN A 431 -14.01 9.49 10.01
CA GLN A 431 -14.55 8.33 10.73
C GLN A 431 -13.73 8.00 12.00
N LEU A 432 -13.54 9.02 12.87
CA LEU A 432 -12.68 8.92 14.05
C LEU A 432 -13.45 8.69 15.36
N GLN A 433 -14.78 8.56 15.31
CA GLN A 433 -15.63 8.49 16.52
C GLN A 433 -15.20 7.41 17.50
N SER A 434 -14.79 6.25 17.00
CA SER A 434 -14.39 5.09 17.82
C SER A 434 -13.05 5.23 18.53
N VAL A 435 -12.19 6.16 18.07
CA VAL A 435 -10.80 6.29 18.56
C VAL A 435 -10.49 7.62 19.21
N LEU A 436 -11.49 8.49 19.39
CA LEU A 436 -11.29 9.84 19.96
C LEU A 436 -10.64 9.82 21.35
N GLY A 437 -11.03 8.90 22.20
CA GLY A 437 -10.48 8.73 23.56
C GLY A 437 -9.18 7.93 23.62
N SER A 438 -8.74 7.34 22.51
CA SER A 438 -7.57 6.47 22.47
C SER A 438 -6.27 7.27 22.34
N ASN A 439 -5.19 6.71 22.89
CA ASN A 439 -3.85 7.27 22.69
C ASN A 439 -3.41 6.99 21.22
N PRO A 440 -2.80 7.98 20.54
CA PRO A 440 -2.30 7.79 19.16
C PRO A 440 -1.32 6.63 18.99
N TYR A 441 -0.65 6.19 20.04
CA TYR A 441 0.26 5.04 20.00
C TYR A 441 -0.45 3.69 20.11
N ASP A 442 -1.72 3.67 20.52
CA ASP A 442 -2.50 2.46 20.78
C ASP A 442 -3.50 2.13 19.67
N ILE A 443 -3.68 3.04 18.68
CA ILE A 443 -4.60 2.85 17.56
C ILE A 443 -3.91 2.20 16.35
N SER A 444 -4.68 1.62 15.45
CA SER A 444 -4.15 1.01 14.22
C SER A 444 -3.48 2.05 13.30
N GLY A 445 -2.54 1.61 12.46
CA GLY A 445 -1.84 2.51 11.53
C GLY A 445 -2.78 3.26 10.58
N GLY A 446 -3.89 2.66 10.15
CA GLY A 446 -4.91 3.32 9.34
C GLY A 446 -5.69 4.40 10.12
N GLU A 447 -6.06 4.14 11.36
CA GLU A 447 -6.72 5.13 12.24
C GLU A 447 -5.79 6.28 12.56
N LEU A 448 -4.52 5.99 12.86
CA LEU A 448 -3.50 7.00 13.08
C LEU A 448 -3.33 7.91 11.86
N GLN A 449 -3.30 7.34 10.66
CA GLN A 449 -3.20 8.10 9.42
C GLN A 449 -4.41 9.01 9.22
N ARG A 450 -5.63 8.49 9.48
CA ARG A 450 -6.87 9.30 9.44
C ARG A 450 -6.85 10.44 10.43
N ALA A 451 -6.41 10.19 11.66
CA ALA A 451 -6.29 11.21 12.71
C ALA A 451 -5.27 12.32 12.34
N ALA A 452 -4.13 11.93 11.73
CA ALA A 452 -3.13 12.89 11.27
C ALA A 452 -3.64 13.77 10.11
N ILE A 453 -4.39 13.18 9.19
CA ILE A 453 -5.05 13.92 8.09
C ILE A 453 -6.15 14.83 8.66
N ALA A 454 -6.94 14.38 9.63
CA ALA A 454 -7.94 15.20 10.30
C ALA A 454 -7.32 16.46 10.88
N LYS A 455 -6.23 16.30 11.64
CA LYS A 455 -5.47 17.42 12.21
C LYS A 455 -4.96 18.39 11.13
N LEU A 456 -4.46 17.87 10.03
CA LEU A 456 -3.96 18.64 8.90
C LEU A 456 -5.04 19.49 8.23
N LEU A 457 -6.27 18.97 8.14
CA LEU A 457 -7.40 19.62 7.46
C LEU A 457 -8.06 20.72 8.29
N LEU A 458 -7.96 20.68 9.63
CA LEU A 458 -8.60 21.65 10.52
C LEU A 458 -8.34 23.11 10.13
N PRO A 459 -7.11 23.55 9.80
CA PRO A 459 -6.86 24.95 9.44
C PRO A 459 -7.28 25.34 8.02
N GLU A 460 -7.95 24.46 7.26
CA GLU A 460 -8.34 24.66 5.86
C GLU A 460 -7.19 25.16 4.98
N PRO A 461 -6.11 24.38 4.81
CA PRO A 461 -4.93 24.81 4.09
C PRO A 461 -5.20 25.06 2.59
N GLU A 462 -4.53 26.08 2.03
CA GLU A 462 -4.56 26.36 0.58
C GLU A 462 -3.72 25.34 -0.22
N VAL A 463 -2.67 24.80 0.43
CA VAL A 463 -1.80 23.77 -0.16
C VAL A 463 -1.61 22.64 0.85
N ILE A 464 -1.78 21.41 0.38
CA ILE A 464 -1.58 20.19 1.18
C ILE A 464 -0.47 19.36 0.55
N PHE A 465 0.52 19.02 1.34
CA PHE A 465 1.58 18.08 0.98
C PHE A 465 1.44 16.81 1.80
N LEU A 466 1.33 15.67 1.13
CA LEU A 466 1.11 14.35 1.73
C LEU A 466 2.24 13.40 1.30
N ASP A 467 3.02 12.93 2.27
CA ASP A 467 4.08 11.97 2.01
C ASP A 467 3.62 10.56 2.36
N GLU A 468 3.40 9.73 1.34
CA GLU A 468 2.93 8.34 1.44
C GLU A 468 1.63 8.17 2.28
N ALA A 469 0.71 9.14 2.19
CA ALA A 469 -0.50 9.15 3.00
C ALA A 469 -1.45 7.97 2.74
N THR A 470 -1.33 7.27 1.62
CA THR A 470 -2.11 6.07 1.28
C THR A 470 -1.56 4.78 1.90
N LYS A 471 -0.42 4.85 2.59
CA LYS A 471 0.20 3.71 3.24
C LYS A 471 -0.63 3.19 4.42
N GLY A 472 -0.79 1.88 4.52
CA GLY A 472 -1.59 1.25 5.59
C GLY A 472 -3.11 1.45 5.46
N MET A 473 -3.59 2.11 4.41
CA MET A 473 -5.01 2.19 4.10
C MET A 473 -5.45 0.96 3.31
N ASP A 474 -6.58 0.37 3.69
CA ASP A 474 -7.23 -0.63 2.87
C ASP A 474 -7.83 -0.02 1.58
N ALA A 475 -8.20 -0.87 0.63
CA ALA A 475 -8.65 -0.40 -0.68
C ALA A 475 -9.97 0.39 -0.61
N PHE A 476 -10.86 0.06 0.35
CA PHE A 476 -12.13 0.75 0.53
C PHE A 476 -11.88 2.18 1.02
N PHE A 477 -11.11 2.33 2.10
CA PHE A 477 -10.77 3.65 2.62
C PHE A 477 -9.92 4.47 1.64
N LYS A 478 -9.06 3.85 0.81
CA LYS A 478 -8.34 4.55 -0.27
C LYS A 478 -9.28 5.21 -1.27
N ALA A 479 -10.37 4.55 -1.65
CA ALA A 479 -11.37 5.14 -2.56
C ALA A 479 -12.08 6.35 -1.93
N GLU A 480 -12.49 6.25 -0.67
CA GLU A 480 -13.09 7.38 0.08
C GLU A 480 -12.09 8.54 0.24
N PHE A 481 -10.84 8.22 0.56
CA PHE A 481 -9.77 9.21 0.68
C PHE A 481 -9.47 9.91 -0.66
N GLY A 482 -9.39 9.16 -1.75
CA GLY A 482 -9.25 9.72 -3.09
C GLY A 482 -10.40 10.66 -3.46
N ALA A 483 -11.64 10.25 -3.17
CA ALA A 483 -12.81 11.10 -3.37
C ALA A 483 -12.79 12.36 -2.49
N LEU A 484 -12.28 12.28 -1.24
CA LEU A 484 -12.07 13.43 -0.38
C LEU A 484 -11.05 14.40 -0.98
N LEU A 485 -9.88 13.91 -1.42
CA LEU A 485 -8.86 14.76 -2.04
C LEU A 485 -9.39 15.45 -3.30
N ARG A 486 -10.17 14.74 -4.13
CA ARG A 486 -10.83 15.33 -5.30
C ARG A 486 -11.82 16.43 -4.91
N ARG A 487 -12.60 16.26 -3.85
CA ARG A 487 -13.52 17.29 -3.34
C ARG A 487 -12.77 18.53 -2.84
N LEU A 488 -11.66 18.35 -2.13
CA LEU A 488 -10.79 19.44 -1.67
C LEU A 488 -10.16 20.19 -2.86
N ALA A 489 -9.65 19.47 -3.85
CA ALA A 489 -9.12 20.06 -5.07
C ALA A 489 -10.21 20.86 -5.82
N ALA A 490 -11.42 20.33 -5.95
CA ALA A 490 -12.55 21.03 -6.58
C ALA A 490 -12.94 22.34 -5.83
N ARG A 491 -12.64 22.46 -4.53
CA ARG A 491 -12.81 23.70 -3.73
C ARG A 491 -11.65 24.69 -3.91
N GLY A 492 -10.61 24.34 -4.68
CA GLY A 492 -9.46 25.19 -4.98
C GLY A 492 -8.18 24.86 -4.19
N THR A 493 -8.21 23.87 -3.29
CA THR A 493 -7.02 23.42 -2.56
C THR A 493 -6.03 22.77 -3.53
N ALA A 494 -4.77 23.18 -3.49
CA ALA A 494 -3.68 22.53 -4.22
C ALA A 494 -3.16 21.33 -3.41
N ILE A 495 -3.10 20.14 -4.00
CA ILE A 495 -2.71 18.94 -3.27
C ILE A 495 -1.55 18.27 -3.98
N VAL A 496 -0.49 17.95 -3.23
CA VAL A 496 0.66 17.17 -3.70
C VAL A 496 0.77 15.91 -2.86
N LEU A 497 0.65 14.75 -3.50
CA LEU A 497 0.75 13.45 -2.87
C LEU A 497 1.95 12.68 -3.41
N VAL A 498 2.89 12.31 -2.55
CA VAL A 498 3.88 11.27 -2.86
C VAL A 498 3.24 9.92 -2.60
N SER A 499 3.22 9.05 -3.61
CA SER A 499 2.67 7.71 -3.47
C SER A 499 3.39 6.67 -4.31
N HIS A 500 3.46 5.45 -3.80
CA HIS A 500 3.87 4.26 -4.54
C HIS A 500 2.67 3.50 -5.15
N ASP A 501 1.46 3.94 -4.86
CA ASP A 501 0.22 3.34 -5.34
C ASP A 501 -0.14 3.92 -6.71
N ILE A 502 0.33 3.26 -7.78
CA ILE A 502 0.12 3.70 -9.16
C ILE A 502 -1.36 3.63 -9.54
N GLU A 503 -2.09 2.62 -9.05
CA GLU A 503 -3.53 2.46 -9.30
C GLU A 503 -4.29 3.67 -8.72
N PHE A 504 -4.00 4.05 -7.47
CA PHE A 504 -4.56 5.24 -6.85
C PHE A 504 -4.23 6.53 -7.63
N CYS A 505 -2.96 6.69 -8.04
CA CYS A 505 -2.56 7.87 -8.82
C CYS A 505 -3.27 7.93 -10.19
N ALA A 506 -3.45 6.80 -10.86
CA ALA A 506 -4.12 6.72 -12.15
C ALA A 506 -5.62 7.04 -12.06
N GLU A 507 -6.25 6.68 -10.93
CA GLU A 507 -7.68 6.88 -10.70
C GLU A 507 -8.02 8.30 -10.25
N PHE A 508 -7.23 8.88 -9.34
CA PHE A 508 -7.61 10.12 -8.65
C PHE A 508 -6.81 11.35 -9.05
N ALA A 509 -5.58 11.23 -9.58
CA ALA A 509 -4.75 12.39 -9.88
C ALA A 509 -5.25 13.17 -11.11
N ASP A 510 -5.14 14.51 -11.04
CA ASP A 510 -5.25 15.38 -12.21
C ASP A 510 -3.93 15.42 -12.98
N ARG A 511 -2.82 15.33 -12.26
CA ARG A 511 -1.46 15.42 -12.77
C ARG A 511 -0.54 14.44 -12.06
N CYS A 512 0.39 13.86 -12.80
CA CYS A 512 1.44 12.99 -12.25
C CYS A 512 2.82 13.54 -12.62
N ALA A 513 3.78 13.42 -11.70
CA ALA A 513 5.18 13.73 -11.92
C ALA A 513 6.04 12.51 -11.58
N MET A 514 6.79 11.99 -12.54
CA MET A 514 7.70 10.88 -12.34
C MET A 514 9.08 11.39 -11.92
N PHE A 515 9.51 10.92 -10.75
CA PHE A 515 10.80 11.28 -10.14
C PHE A 515 11.86 10.21 -10.38
N PHE A 516 13.04 10.64 -10.81
CA PHE A 516 14.19 9.78 -10.96
C PHE A 516 15.48 10.60 -10.69
N ASN A 517 16.39 10.07 -9.88
CA ASN A 517 17.69 10.71 -9.55
C ASN A 517 17.59 12.20 -9.19
N GLY A 518 16.64 12.54 -8.31
CA GLY A 518 16.51 13.91 -7.76
C GLY A 518 15.89 14.95 -8.70
N THR A 519 15.30 14.52 -9.83
CA THR A 519 14.64 15.43 -10.77
C THR A 519 13.35 14.84 -11.33
N VAL A 520 12.47 15.68 -11.86
CA VAL A 520 11.27 15.27 -12.59
C VAL A 520 11.67 14.92 -14.03
N ILE A 521 11.40 13.67 -14.45
CA ILE A 521 11.74 13.20 -15.81
C ILE A 521 10.54 13.18 -16.75
N ALA A 522 9.32 13.10 -16.22
CA ALA A 522 8.08 13.16 -16.96
C ALA A 522 7.00 13.81 -16.09
N GLU A 523 6.19 14.67 -16.67
CA GLU A 523 5.09 15.35 -15.99
C GLU A 523 3.94 15.56 -16.96
N GLY A 524 2.70 15.32 -16.52
CA GLY A 524 1.50 15.46 -17.35
C GLY A 524 0.28 14.83 -16.68
N THR A 525 -0.74 14.53 -17.48
CA THR A 525 -1.88 13.74 -17.01
C THR A 525 -1.44 12.31 -16.65
N PRO A 526 -2.21 11.55 -15.86
CA PRO A 526 -1.92 10.13 -15.63
C PRO A 526 -1.70 9.34 -16.93
N GLN A 527 -2.44 9.67 -17.99
CA GLN A 527 -2.27 9.07 -19.32
C GLN A 527 -0.89 9.36 -19.89
N ASP A 528 -0.44 10.62 -19.86
CA ASP A 528 0.87 11.02 -20.40
C ASP A 528 2.02 10.30 -19.67
N VAL A 529 1.88 10.09 -18.37
CA VAL A 529 2.93 9.50 -17.54
C VAL A 529 2.91 7.97 -17.56
N PHE A 530 1.75 7.31 -17.50
CA PHE A 530 1.66 5.87 -17.28
C PHE A 530 1.51 5.02 -18.54
N LEU A 531 0.89 5.52 -19.63
CA LEU A 531 0.66 4.72 -20.85
C LEU A 531 1.96 4.31 -21.56
N GLY A 532 2.99 5.17 -21.52
CA GLY A 532 4.29 4.91 -22.16
C GLY A 532 5.20 3.97 -21.36
N ASN A 533 4.91 3.72 -20.09
CA ASN A 533 5.77 2.96 -19.20
C ASN A 533 5.44 1.46 -19.17
N SER A 534 6.49 0.62 -19.06
CA SER A 534 6.30 -0.84 -19.00
C SER A 534 6.11 -1.37 -17.58
N PHE A 535 6.75 -0.75 -16.59
CA PHE A 535 6.75 -1.19 -15.20
C PHE A 535 6.00 -0.22 -14.28
N TYR A 536 6.22 1.09 -14.46
CA TYR A 536 5.48 2.13 -13.73
C TYR A 536 4.16 2.44 -14.46
N THR A 537 3.24 1.47 -14.45
CA THR A 537 1.91 1.58 -15.04
C THR A 537 0.94 0.64 -14.32
N THR A 538 -0.35 0.86 -14.49
CA THR A 538 -1.41 0.05 -13.86
C THR A 538 -1.51 -1.36 -14.44
N SER A 539 -2.08 -2.28 -13.70
CA SER A 539 -2.37 -3.63 -14.15
C SER A 539 -3.38 -3.63 -15.31
N ALA A 540 -4.39 -2.77 -15.25
CA ALA A 540 -5.36 -2.58 -16.32
C ALA A 540 -4.69 -2.12 -17.62
N CYS A 541 -3.75 -1.17 -17.55
CA CYS A 541 -2.97 -0.74 -18.71
C CYS A 541 -2.12 -1.88 -19.30
N ARG A 542 -1.48 -2.69 -18.46
CA ARG A 542 -0.71 -3.87 -18.93
C ARG A 542 -1.59 -4.89 -19.64
N ILE A 543 -2.80 -5.14 -19.11
CA ILE A 543 -3.78 -6.07 -19.72
C ILE A 543 -4.26 -5.52 -21.06
N SER A 544 -4.57 -4.25 -21.17
CA SER A 544 -5.19 -3.61 -22.34
C SER A 544 -4.20 -3.10 -23.39
N ARG A 545 -2.89 -3.09 -23.09
CA ARG A 545 -1.86 -2.49 -23.94
C ARG A 545 -1.89 -3.03 -25.38
N GLY A 546 -2.01 -2.12 -26.36
CA GLY A 546 -2.08 -2.44 -27.78
C GLY A 546 -3.40 -3.08 -28.22
N ILE A 547 -4.36 -3.28 -27.32
CA ILE A 547 -5.70 -3.82 -27.58
C ILE A 547 -6.73 -2.70 -27.42
N ILE A 548 -6.77 -2.06 -26.24
CA ILE A 548 -7.67 -0.97 -25.90
C ILE A 548 -6.83 0.31 -25.78
N PRO A 549 -7.16 1.36 -26.51
CA PRO A 549 -6.42 2.63 -26.40
C PRO A 549 -6.68 3.31 -25.04
N ASP A 550 -5.62 3.87 -24.48
CA ASP A 550 -5.64 4.84 -23.36
C ASP A 550 -6.32 4.38 -22.06
N ALA A 551 -6.50 3.07 -21.86
CA ALA A 551 -7.10 2.55 -20.64
C ALA A 551 -6.05 2.40 -19.52
N LEU A 552 -6.31 3.05 -18.39
CA LEU A 552 -5.50 3.00 -17.17
C LEU A 552 -6.20 2.29 -16.02
N THR A 553 -7.54 2.29 -15.99
CA THR A 553 -8.29 1.68 -14.89
C THR A 553 -9.09 0.46 -15.37
N PRO A 554 -9.40 -0.49 -14.47
CA PRO A 554 -10.25 -1.63 -14.83
C PRO A 554 -11.61 -1.22 -15.40
N GLU A 555 -12.21 -0.14 -14.87
CA GLU A 555 -13.49 0.39 -15.33
C GLU A 555 -13.43 0.83 -16.78
N GLN A 556 -12.36 1.51 -17.21
CA GLN A 556 -12.16 1.92 -18.60
C GLN A 556 -12.05 0.70 -19.52
N VAL A 557 -11.37 -0.35 -19.09
CA VAL A 557 -11.27 -1.61 -19.84
C VAL A 557 -12.63 -2.29 -19.94
N ILE A 558 -13.36 -2.37 -18.83
CA ILE A 558 -14.71 -2.95 -18.75
C ILE A 558 -15.69 -2.21 -19.67
N ASP A 559 -15.72 -0.88 -19.56
CA ASP A 559 -16.59 -0.04 -20.38
C ASP A 559 -16.32 -0.20 -21.88
N TYR A 560 -15.04 -0.25 -22.25
CA TYR A 560 -14.66 -0.48 -23.65
C TYR A 560 -15.09 -1.87 -24.12
N ALA A 561 -14.77 -2.92 -23.37
CA ALA A 561 -15.13 -4.29 -23.72
C ALA A 561 -16.65 -4.49 -23.84
N ASN A 562 -17.43 -3.88 -22.93
CA ASN A 562 -18.90 -3.97 -22.96
C ASN A 562 -19.56 -3.22 -24.15
N ARG A 563 -18.86 -2.26 -24.77
CA ARG A 563 -19.29 -1.59 -26.01
C ARG A 563 -18.94 -2.38 -27.26
N CYS A 564 -18.00 -3.34 -27.17
CA CYS A 564 -17.58 -4.16 -28.28
C CYS A 564 -18.53 -5.36 -28.49
N GLU A 565 -18.65 -5.80 -29.74
CA GLU A 565 -19.38 -7.04 -30.05
C GLU A 565 -18.62 -8.23 -29.49
N ARG A 566 -19.33 -9.14 -28.83
CA ARG A 566 -18.76 -10.42 -28.40
C ARG A 566 -18.53 -11.30 -29.62
N LYS A 567 -17.40 -11.96 -29.65
CA LYS A 567 -17.17 -13.04 -30.61
C LYS A 567 -18.17 -14.16 -30.31
N LYS A 568 -18.90 -14.62 -31.33
CA LYS A 568 -19.65 -15.86 -31.22
C LYS A 568 -18.61 -16.95 -31.05
N ASN A 569 -18.56 -17.58 -29.91
CA ASN A 569 -17.89 -18.88 -29.78
C ASN A 569 -18.77 -19.85 -30.55
N ASP A 570 -18.28 -20.35 -31.68
CA ASP A 570 -18.78 -21.58 -32.27
C ASP A 570 -18.45 -22.67 -31.23
N ASP A 571 -19.51 -23.20 -30.57
CA ASP A 571 -19.44 -24.34 -29.63
C ASP A 571 -18.91 -25.60 -30.33
#